data_56a88d7384ae1248138fd0ba40e91347
#
_entry.id   56a88d7384ae1248138fd0ba40e91347
#
_cell.length_a   1.000
_cell.length_b   1.000
_cell.length_c   1.000
_cell.angle_alpha   90.00
_cell.angle_beta   90.00
_cell.angle_gamma   90.00
#
_symmetry.space_group_name_H-M   'P 1'
#
loop_
_entity.id
_entity.type
_entity.pdbx_description
1 polymer ?
#
loop_
_entity_poly.entity_id
_entity_poly.type
_entity_poly.pdbx_seq_one_letter_code
_entity_poly.pdbx_strand_id
1 'polypeptide(L)'
;PLRLVGSEMCIRDRYDAEEALAYEKEVLGIYLSGHPLEKYAVTLKKNITANAIDFVLEEESGAVKIKDNAHVVIGGMIATKTIKFTKYNQAMAFITIEDLTGTVEVIIFPRDYERYQRYLQDDAKIFVIGHATVEDEQNGKIICEKIIPFDELPKQLWLRFDTMEDYKKNESRLLETIRESDGGDEVIIYIADTKQMKKLGRNYSVN
;
A
#
# COMPACT_ATOMS: atom_id res chain seq x y z
N PRO A 1 -50.55 -4.82 -24.04
CA PRO A 1 -49.14 -4.77 -24.38
C PRO A 1 -48.30 -4.91 -23.12
N LEU A 2 -47.59 -6.02 -23.02
CA LEU A 2 -46.61 -6.29 -21.96
C LEU A 2 -45.43 -5.40 -22.20
N ARG A 3 -45.22 -4.43 -21.31
CA ARG A 3 -44.06 -3.57 -21.30
C ARG A 3 -42.95 -4.34 -20.59
N LEU A 4 -41.98 -4.84 -21.34
CA LEU A 4 -40.72 -5.34 -20.82
C LEU A 4 -40.01 -4.16 -20.16
N VAL A 5 -40.01 -4.09 -18.84
CA VAL A 5 -39.16 -3.19 -18.05
C VAL A 5 -37.80 -3.83 -18.02
N GLY A 6 -36.80 -3.06 -18.45
CA GLY A 6 -35.47 -3.48 -18.83
C GLY A 6 -34.72 -4.35 -17.86
N SER A 7 -34.13 -5.36 -18.41
CA SER A 7 -33.20 -6.30 -17.76
C SER A 7 -31.79 -5.74 -17.55
N GLU A 8 -31.55 -4.44 -17.77
CA GLU A 8 -30.23 -3.85 -17.63
C GLU A 8 -29.85 -3.51 -16.19
N MET A 9 -30.81 -3.52 -15.25
CA MET A 9 -30.56 -3.16 -13.86
C MET A 9 -30.02 -4.31 -12.98
N CYS A 10 -30.07 -5.54 -13.47
CA CYS A 10 -29.71 -6.74 -12.69
C CYS A 10 -28.27 -7.22 -12.84
N ILE A 11 -27.46 -6.62 -13.71
CA ILE A 11 -26.09 -7.11 -13.98
C ILE A 11 -25.04 -6.32 -13.18
N ARG A 12 -25.34 -5.06 -12.81
CA ARG A 12 -24.40 -4.22 -12.04
C ARG A 12 -24.25 -4.61 -10.57
N ASP A 13 -25.24 -5.30 -9.99
CA ASP A 13 -25.22 -5.70 -8.57
C ASP A 13 -24.65 -7.11 -8.33
N ARG A 14 -24.09 -7.77 -9.34
CA ARG A 14 -23.64 -9.17 -9.21
C ARG A 14 -22.22 -9.36 -8.76
N TYR A 15 -21.37 -8.37 -8.95
CA TYR A 15 -19.95 -8.47 -8.62
C TYR A 15 -19.53 -7.25 -7.82
N ASP A 16 -18.79 -7.47 -6.74
CA ASP A 16 -18.06 -6.40 -6.09
C ASP A 16 -17.09 -5.76 -7.10
N ALA A 17 -16.81 -4.47 -6.96
CA ALA A 17 -15.93 -3.75 -7.88
C ALA A 17 -14.55 -4.43 -8.02
N GLU A 18 -14.05 -5.05 -6.96
CA GLU A 18 -12.80 -5.81 -6.99
C GLU A 18 -12.91 -7.11 -7.79
N GLU A 19 -14.02 -7.84 -7.64
CA GLU A 19 -14.28 -9.05 -8.43
C GLU A 19 -14.41 -8.73 -9.91
N ALA A 20 -15.11 -7.63 -10.25
CA ALA A 20 -15.25 -7.19 -11.63
C ALA A 20 -13.90 -6.86 -12.28
N LEU A 21 -13.00 -6.15 -11.56
CA LEU A 21 -11.65 -5.85 -12.02
C LEU A 21 -10.78 -7.12 -12.14
N ALA A 22 -10.95 -8.09 -11.24
CA ALA A 22 -10.23 -9.36 -11.32
C ALA A 22 -10.63 -10.15 -12.57
N TYR A 23 -11.94 -10.21 -12.92
CA TYR A 23 -12.41 -10.82 -14.16
C TYR A 23 -11.96 -10.07 -15.41
N GLU A 24 -11.90 -8.73 -15.38
CA GLU A 24 -11.36 -7.96 -16.50
C GLU A 24 -9.89 -8.35 -16.76
N LYS A 25 -9.06 -8.42 -15.72
CA LYS A 25 -7.66 -8.82 -15.83
C LYS A 25 -7.51 -10.27 -16.32
N GLU A 26 -8.35 -11.19 -15.82
CA GLU A 26 -8.33 -12.60 -16.22
C GLU A 26 -8.67 -12.77 -17.70
N VAL A 27 -9.69 -12.06 -18.21
CA VAL A 27 -10.19 -12.21 -19.58
C VAL A 27 -9.42 -11.37 -20.58
N LEU A 28 -9.06 -10.14 -20.22
CA LEU A 28 -8.46 -9.14 -21.13
C LEU A 28 -6.95 -8.94 -20.92
N GLY A 29 -6.42 -9.41 -19.81
CA GLY A 29 -5.04 -9.19 -19.42
C GLY A 29 -4.73 -7.78 -18.89
N ILE A 30 -5.71 -6.87 -18.91
CA ILE A 30 -5.60 -5.48 -18.47
C ILE A 30 -6.83 -5.06 -17.67
N TYR A 31 -6.70 -3.99 -16.89
CA TYR A 31 -7.80 -3.31 -16.22
C TYR A 31 -8.37 -2.20 -17.13
N LEU A 32 -9.68 -2.23 -17.45
CA LEU A 32 -10.36 -1.21 -18.26
C LEU A 32 -11.20 -0.25 -17.42
N SER A 33 -11.90 -0.78 -16.41
CA SER A 33 -12.88 0.00 -15.64
C SER A 33 -12.26 0.80 -14.49
N GLY A 34 -10.97 0.63 -14.22
CA GLY A 34 -10.23 1.29 -13.14
C GLY A 34 -9.08 0.44 -12.64
N HIS A 35 -8.24 0.98 -11.78
CA HIS A 35 -7.11 0.23 -11.20
C HIS A 35 -7.42 -0.17 -9.75
N PRO A 36 -7.14 -1.43 -9.32
CA PRO A 36 -7.42 -1.89 -7.96
C PRO A 36 -6.78 -1.03 -6.85
N LEU A 37 -5.72 -0.29 -7.19
CA LEU A 37 -5.01 0.60 -6.26
C LEU A 37 -5.61 2.00 -6.17
N GLU A 38 -6.58 2.39 -7.01
CA GLU A 38 -7.15 3.75 -6.99
C GLU A 38 -7.76 4.10 -5.63
N LYS A 39 -8.45 3.17 -4.99
CA LYS A 39 -9.01 3.37 -3.65
C LYS A 39 -7.95 3.61 -2.57
N TYR A 40 -6.72 3.20 -2.83
CA TYR A 40 -5.56 3.40 -1.93
C TYR A 40 -4.70 4.60 -2.31
N ALA A 41 -5.05 5.38 -3.34
CA ALA A 41 -4.24 6.49 -3.86
C ALA A 41 -3.80 7.49 -2.77
N VAL A 42 -4.69 7.83 -1.82
CA VAL A 42 -4.36 8.73 -0.70
C VAL A 42 -3.36 8.07 0.25
N THR A 43 -3.55 6.80 0.56
CA THR A 43 -2.67 6.02 1.45
C THR A 43 -1.29 5.84 0.81
N LEU A 44 -1.25 5.51 -0.47
CA LEU A 44 -0.03 5.43 -1.26
C LEU A 44 0.72 6.75 -1.19
N LYS A 45 0.09 7.85 -1.60
CA LYS A 45 0.73 9.18 -1.63
C LYS A 45 1.32 9.61 -0.29
N LYS A 46 0.76 9.17 0.83
CA LYS A 46 1.27 9.51 2.17
C LYS A 46 2.46 8.67 2.61
N ASN A 47 2.59 7.45 2.11
CA ASN A 47 3.53 6.46 2.64
C ASN A 47 4.67 6.11 1.68
N ILE A 48 4.60 6.51 0.39
CA ILE A 48 5.65 6.24 -0.60
C ILE A 48 6.61 7.42 -0.73
N THR A 49 7.84 7.11 -1.11
CA THR A 49 8.88 8.11 -1.44
C THR A 49 9.24 8.10 -2.92
N ALA A 50 8.88 7.05 -3.65
CA ALA A 50 9.11 6.89 -5.08
C ALA A 50 7.94 6.15 -5.74
N ASN A 51 7.77 6.33 -7.04
CA ASN A 51 6.82 5.60 -7.88
C ASN A 51 7.57 4.69 -8.85
N ALA A 52 6.88 3.71 -9.43
CA ALA A 52 7.49 2.79 -10.39
C ALA A 52 8.11 3.51 -11.59
N ILE A 53 7.49 4.59 -12.07
CA ILE A 53 8.01 5.39 -13.19
C ILE A 53 9.38 6.02 -12.90
N ASP A 54 9.72 6.27 -11.63
CA ASP A 54 11.01 6.85 -11.26
C ASP A 54 12.17 5.88 -11.48
N PHE A 55 11.89 4.59 -11.70
CA PHE A 55 12.85 3.51 -11.97
C PHE A 55 12.98 3.16 -13.46
N VAL A 56 12.18 3.80 -14.31
CA VAL A 56 12.23 3.56 -15.76
C VAL A 56 13.38 4.35 -16.37
N LEU A 57 14.13 3.69 -17.26
CA LEU A 57 15.18 4.34 -18.05
C LEU A 57 14.54 5.31 -19.03
N GLU A 58 14.91 6.58 -18.95
CA GLU A 58 14.47 7.60 -19.90
C GLU A 58 15.26 7.47 -21.21
N GLU A 59 14.58 7.30 -22.32
CA GLU A 59 15.20 7.10 -23.64
C GLU A 59 16.06 8.31 -24.07
N GLU A 60 15.67 9.53 -23.69
CA GLU A 60 16.39 10.75 -24.10
C GLU A 60 17.65 10.99 -23.27
N SER A 61 17.62 10.73 -21.97
CA SER A 61 18.73 11.00 -21.05
C SER A 61 19.65 9.78 -20.84
N GLY A 62 19.15 8.56 -21.15
CA GLY A 62 19.83 7.31 -20.85
C GLY A 62 20.02 7.10 -19.34
N ALA A 63 19.24 7.78 -18.51
CA ALA A 63 19.35 7.73 -17.06
C ALA A 63 18.01 7.40 -16.41
N VAL A 64 18.08 6.92 -15.18
CA VAL A 64 16.93 6.68 -14.30
C VAL A 64 16.80 7.88 -13.35
N LYS A 65 15.59 8.31 -13.05
CA LYS A 65 15.35 9.45 -12.17
C LYS A 65 15.78 9.18 -10.73
N ILE A 66 15.65 7.96 -10.27
CA ILE A 66 16.06 7.56 -8.93
C ILE A 66 17.59 7.42 -8.86
N LYS A 67 18.18 7.83 -7.73
CA LYS A 67 19.62 7.67 -7.52
C LYS A 67 19.95 6.26 -7.04
N ASP A 68 21.09 5.75 -7.50
CA ASP A 68 21.62 4.49 -6.98
C ASP A 68 21.80 4.55 -5.46
N ASN A 69 21.52 3.43 -4.79
CA ASN A 69 21.53 3.27 -3.33
C ASN A 69 20.61 4.25 -2.55
N ALA A 70 19.65 4.91 -3.21
CA ALA A 70 18.65 5.71 -2.52
C ALA A 70 17.71 4.83 -1.70
N HIS A 71 17.47 5.20 -0.44
CA HIS A 71 16.45 4.55 0.38
C HIS A 71 15.07 4.93 -0.12
N VAL A 72 14.25 3.94 -0.45
CA VAL A 72 12.94 4.12 -1.09
C VAL A 72 11.85 3.34 -0.37
N VAL A 73 10.66 3.88 -0.44
CA VAL A 73 9.42 3.21 -0.08
C VAL A 73 8.51 3.25 -1.30
N ILE A 74 8.14 2.09 -1.81
CA ILE A 74 7.16 1.95 -2.87
C ILE A 74 5.96 1.15 -2.38
N GLY A 75 4.78 1.45 -2.90
CA GLY A 75 3.55 0.71 -2.58
C GLY A 75 2.86 0.30 -3.86
N GLY A 76 2.41 -0.95 -3.91
CA GLY A 76 1.76 -1.48 -5.09
C GLY A 76 1.21 -2.88 -4.89
N MET A 77 0.84 -3.50 -6.00
CA MET A 77 0.34 -4.85 -6.08
C MET A 77 1.40 -5.75 -6.72
N ILE A 78 1.52 -6.98 -6.24
CA ILE A 78 2.42 -7.96 -6.84
C ILE A 78 1.82 -8.45 -8.16
N ALA A 79 2.42 -8.07 -9.28
CA ALA A 79 2.00 -8.50 -10.61
C ALA A 79 2.60 -9.86 -11.00
N THR A 80 3.86 -10.11 -10.63
CA THR A 80 4.55 -11.39 -10.90
C THR A 80 5.50 -11.74 -9.76
N LYS A 81 5.72 -13.05 -9.59
CA LYS A 81 6.69 -13.57 -8.62
C LYS A 81 7.48 -14.72 -9.24
N THR A 82 8.80 -14.65 -9.14
CA THR A 82 9.72 -15.72 -9.54
C THR A 82 10.63 -16.08 -8.38
N ILE A 83 10.65 -17.35 -8.01
CA ILE A 83 11.54 -17.86 -6.95
C ILE A 83 12.78 -18.45 -7.62
N LYS A 84 13.96 -18.08 -7.14
CA LYS A 84 15.25 -18.64 -7.56
C LYS A 84 16.02 -19.13 -6.34
N PHE A 85 16.99 -20.02 -6.59
CA PHE A 85 17.87 -20.52 -5.54
C PHE A 85 19.29 -19.98 -5.77
N THR A 86 19.90 -19.51 -4.69
CA THR A 86 21.30 -19.09 -4.69
C THR A 86 22.22 -20.31 -4.85
N LYS A 87 23.51 -20.07 -5.11
CA LYS A 87 24.54 -21.14 -5.14
C LYS A 87 24.65 -21.94 -3.85
N TYR A 88 24.12 -21.42 -2.75
CA TYR A 88 24.05 -22.10 -1.45
C TYR A 88 22.70 -22.78 -1.21
N ASN A 89 21.89 -22.97 -2.24
CA ASN A 89 20.56 -23.58 -2.18
C ASN A 89 19.58 -22.83 -1.24
N GLN A 90 19.73 -21.52 -1.10
CA GLN A 90 18.82 -20.67 -0.34
C GLN A 90 17.83 -20.02 -1.31
N ALA A 91 16.55 -20.06 -0.97
CA ALA A 91 15.50 -19.46 -1.77
C ALA A 91 15.55 -17.91 -1.68
N MET A 92 15.38 -17.25 -2.81
CA MET A 92 15.19 -15.81 -2.96
C MET A 92 14.08 -15.53 -3.97
N ALA A 93 13.49 -14.34 -3.94
CA ALA A 93 12.42 -13.98 -4.87
C ALA A 93 12.76 -12.73 -5.67
N PHE A 94 12.27 -12.72 -6.90
CA PHE A 94 12.13 -11.54 -7.75
C PHE A 94 10.64 -11.30 -7.90
N ILE A 95 10.16 -10.16 -7.50
CA ILE A 95 8.77 -9.77 -7.70
C ILE A 95 8.69 -8.51 -8.55
N THR A 96 7.64 -8.41 -9.34
CA THR A 96 7.30 -7.17 -10.03
C THR A 96 6.16 -6.52 -9.28
N ILE A 97 6.36 -5.30 -8.82
CA ILE A 97 5.32 -4.47 -8.20
C ILE A 97 4.76 -3.55 -9.26
N GLU A 98 3.43 -3.55 -9.39
CA GLU A 98 2.65 -2.64 -10.21
C GLU A 98 2.04 -1.57 -9.30
N ASP A 99 2.28 -0.29 -9.60
CA ASP A 99 1.64 0.85 -8.97
C ASP A 99 0.74 1.59 -10.00
N LEU A 100 0.24 2.78 -9.64
CA LEU A 100 -0.58 3.60 -10.54
C LEU A 100 0.20 4.21 -11.72
N THR A 101 1.51 4.08 -11.76
CA THR A 101 2.39 4.74 -12.75
C THR A 101 3.16 3.76 -13.62
N GLY A 102 3.23 2.50 -13.24
CA GLY A 102 3.95 1.47 -13.98
C GLY A 102 4.37 0.29 -13.11
N THR A 103 5.46 -0.35 -13.47
CA THR A 103 5.99 -1.53 -12.79
C THR A 103 7.46 -1.38 -12.43
N VAL A 104 7.89 -1.99 -11.33
CA VAL A 104 9.29 -2.04 -10.90
C VAL A 104 9.63 -3.43 -10.36
N GLU A 105 10.84 -3.89 -10.68
CA GLU A 105 11.37 -5.15 -10.15
C GLU A 105 11.94 -4.98 -8.74
N VAL A 106 11.59 -5.89 -7.84
CA VAL A 106 12.10 -5.95 -6.46
C VAL A 106 12.81 -7.26 -6.24
N ILE A 107 14.04 -7.19 -5.73
CA ILE A 107 14.88 -8.32 -5.39
C ILE A 107 14.77 -8.56 -3.89
N ILE A 108 14.38 -9.77 -3.50
CA ILE A 108 14.23 -10.18 -2.11
C ILE A 108 15.23 -11.27 -1.82
N PHE A 109 16.29 -10.92 -1.10
CA PHE A 109 17.35 -11.85 -0.74
C PHE A 109 16.90 -12.91 0.28
N PRO A 110 17.60 -14.03 0.44
CA PRO A 110 17.15 -15.18 1.21
C PRO A 110 16.70 -14.86 2.63
N ARG A 111 17.44 -14.01 3.35
CA ARG A 111 17.10 -13.61 4.72
C ARG A 111 15.73 -12.94 4.81
N ASP A 112 15.44 -12.04 3.86
CA ASP A 112 14.21 -11.28 3.85
C ASP A 112 13.08 -12.08 3.19
N TYR A 113 13.42 -12.96 2.24
CA TYR A 113 12.46 -13.91 1.69
C TYR A 113 11.93 -14.87 2.76
N GLU A 114 12.76 -15.46 3.59
CA GLU A 114 12.33 -16.32 4.71
C GLU A 114 11.35 -15.60 5.64
N ARG A 115 11.59 -14.31 5.90
CA ARG A 115 10.75 -13.50 6.78
C ARG A 115 9.42 -13.11 6.17
N TYR A 116 9.40 -12.78 4.86
CA TYR A 116 8.26 -12.13 4.22
C TYR A 116 7.54 -13.01 3.19
N GLN A 117 7.97 -14.26 2.92
CA GLN A 117 7.39 -15.14 1.90
C GLN A 117 5.87 -15.31 2.01
N ARG A 118 5.32 -15.24 3.22
CA ARG A 118 3.87 -15.36 3.48
C ARG A 118 3.05 -14.23 2.86
N TYR A 119 3.67 -13.07 2.63
CA TYR A 119 3.02 -11.90 2.03
C TYR A 119 3.20 -11.83 0.52
N LEU A 120 4.04 -12.69 -0.06
CA LEU A 120 4.35 -12.68 -1.48
C LEU A 120 3.37 -13.58 -2.25
N GLN A 121 2.11 -13.19 -2.26
CA GLN A 121 1.07 -13.82 -3.06
C GLN A 121 0.74 -12.94 -4.27
N ASP A 122 0.24 -13.55 -5.35
CA ASP A 122 -0.20 -12.81 -6.52
C ASP A 122 -1.33 -11.86 -6.13
N ASP A 123 -1.34 -10.67 -6.69
CA ASP A 123 -2.26 -9.57 -6.40
C ASP A 123 -2.22 -9.04 -4.95
N ALA A 124 -1.28 -9.51 -4.10
CA ALA A 124 -1.10 -8.95 -2.76
C ALA A 124 -0.66 -7.48 -2.83
N LYS A 125 -1.31 -6.64 -2.02
CA LYS A 125 -1.05 -5.20 -1.93
C LYS A 125 -0.08 -4.95 -0.78
N ILE A 126 1.13 -4.49 -1.11
CA ILE A 126 2.24 -4.34 -0.16
C ILE A 126 2.98 -3.03 -0.33
N PHE A 127 3.57 -2.55 0.76
CA PHE A 127 4.67 -1.58 0.73
C PHE A 127 5.99 -2.32 0.81
N VAL A 128 6.93 -1.93 -0.02
CA VAL A 128 8.31 -2.39 0.03
C VAL A 128 9.20 -1.23 0.42
N ILE A 129 10.01 -1.45 1.43
CA ILE A 129 11.05 -0.54 1.90
C ILE A 129 12.37 -1.18 1.52
N GLY A 130 13.28 -0.40 0.94
CA GLY A 130 14.57 -0.91 0.53
C GLY A 130 15.44 0.17 -0.11
N HIS A 131 16.43 -0.27 -0.85
CA HIS A 131 17.35 0.61 -1.59
C HIS A 131 17.19 0.41 -3.09
N ALA A 132 17.21 1.50 -3.83
CA ALA A 132 17.28 1.46 -5.27
C ALA A 132 18.64 0.91 -5.72
N THR A 133 18.66 0.11 -6.76
CA THR A 133 19.87 -0.25 -7.49
C THR A 133 19.70 0.12 -8.94
N VAL A 134 20.65 0.86 -9.47
CA VAL A 134 20.65 1.38 -10.83
C VAL A 134 21.90 0.90 -11.54
N GLU A 135 21.74 0.15 -12.62
CA GLU A 135 22.80 -0.29 -13.49
C GLU A 135 22.74 0.53 -14.79
N ASP A 136 23.88 0.74 -15.43
CA ASP A 136 23.96 1.49 -16.67
C ASP A 136 23.06 0.86 -17.75
N GLU A 137 22.33 1.73 -18.48
CA GLU A 137 21.44 1.34 -19.57
C GLU A 137 20.33 0.34 -19.20
N GLN A 138 19.93 0.26 -17.93
CA GLN A 138 18.86 -0.61 -17.45
C GLN A 138 17.87 0.15 -16.58
N ASN A 139 16.65 -0.38 -16.49
CA ASN A 139 15.67 0.08 -15.50
C ASN A 139 16.21 -0.18 -14.09
N GLY A 140 15.95 0.78 -13.20
CA GLY A 140 16.26 0.62 -11.79
C GLY A 140 15.45 -0.51 -11.14
N LYS A 141 16.00 -1.10 -10.10
CA LYS A 141 15.37 -2.15 -9.29
C LYS A 141 15.44 -1.77 -7.83
N ILE A 142 14.73 -2.50 -6.99
CA ILE A 142 14.73 -2.31 -5.54
C ILE A 142 15.29 -3.55 -4.86
N ILE A 143 16.27 -3.37 -3.98
CA ILE A 143 16.70 -4.39 -3.03
C ILE A 143 15.83 -4.26 -1.80
N CYS A 144 15.02 -5.28 -1.53
CA CYS A 144 14.06 -5.28 -0.42
C CYS A 144 14.77 -5.42 0.93
N GLU A 145 14.33 -4.64 1.91
CA GLU A 145 14.72 -4.77 3.33
C GLU A 145 13.52 -5.10 4.21
N LYS A 146 12.35 -4.54 3.87
CA LYS A 146 11.12 -4.74 4.64
C LYS A 146 9.90 -4.72 3.76
N ILE A 147 8.94 -5.60 4.07
CA ILE A 147 7.61 -5.63 3.45
C ILE A 147 6.56 -5.39 4.52
N ILE A 148 5.58 -4.56 4.18
CA ILE A 148 4.42 -4.26 5.02
C ILE A 148 3.16 -4.42 4.17
N PRO A 149 2.28 -5.38 4.44
CA PRO A 149 0.97 -5.46 3.78
C PRO A 149 0.13 -4.19 4.01
N PHE A 150 -0.75 -3.85 3.07
CA PHE A 150 -1.61 -2.66 3.20
C PHE A 150 -2.57 -2.74 4.39
N ASP A 151 -3.00 -3.93 4.74
CA ASP A 151 -3.87 -4.21 5.90
C ASP A 151 -3.15 -4.13 7.25
N GLU A 152 -1.82 -4.29 7.25
CA GLU A 152 -0.98 -4.13 8.44
C GLU A 152 -0.48 -2.68 8.64
N LEU A 153 -0.87 -1.74 7.77
CA LEU A 153 -0.58 -0.32 8.03
C LEU A 153 -1.36 0.15 9.26
N PRO A 154 -0.68 0.80 10.20
CA PRO A 154 -1.39 1.39 11.33
C PRO A 154 -2.37 2.45 10.81
N LYS A 155 -3.65 2.22 11.03
CA LYS A 155 -4.69 3.20 10.77
C LYS A 155 -4.58 4.29 11.83
N GLN A 156 -5.14 5.45 11.54
CA GLN A 156 -5.17 6.56 12.48
C GLN A 156 -6.61 6.93 12.76
N LEU A 157 -7.03 6.82 14.02
CA LEU A 157 -8.28 7.38 14.49
C LEU A 157 -8.09 8.86 14.82
N TRP A 158 -8.76 9.74 14.09
CA TRP A 158 -8.75 11.16 14.35
C TRP A 158 -9.99 11.57 15.13
N LEU A 159 -9.79 12.07 16.35
CA LEU A 159 -10.84 12.58 17.21
C LEU A 159 -10.75 14.11 17.21
N ARG A 160 -11.78 14.77 16.68
CA ARG A 160 -11.87 16.21 16.63
C ARG A 160 -12.72 16.72 17.79
N PHE A 161 -12.18 17.66 18.54
CA PHE A 161 -12.89 18.48 19.52
C PHE A 161 -12.90 19.91 19.01
N ASP A 162 -14.02 20.60 19.16
CA ASP A 162 -14.13 21.98 18.70
C ASP A 162 -13.42 22.93 19.64
N THR A 163 -13.42 22.65 20.95
CA THR A 163 -12.76 23.48 21.98
C THR A 163 -11.87 22.66 22.92
N MET A 164 -10.88 23.32 23.51
CA MET A 164 -10.03 22.74 24.55
C MET A 164 -10.85 22.36 25.80
N GLU A 165 -11.91 23.09 26.09
CA GLU A 165 -12.78 22.83 27.24
C GLU A 165 -13.55 21.51 27.05
N ASP A 166 -14.12 21.30 25.89
CA ASP A 166 -14.81 20.05 25.55
C ASP A 166 -13.86 18.84 25.60
N TYR A 167 -12.63 19.01 25.15
CA TYR A 167 -11.61 17.96 25.26
C TYR A 167 -11.34 17.63 26.73
N LYS A 168 -11.04 18.63 27.58
CA LYS A 168 -10.73 18.42 29.00
C LYS A 168 -11.89 17.79 29.77
N LYS A 169 -13.11 18.15 29.44
CA LYS A 169 -14.32 17.58 30.06
C LYS A 169 -14.47 16.09 29.77
N ASN A 170 -14.06 15.67 28.59
CA ASN A 170 -14.23 14.27 28.13
C ASN A 170 -12.94 13.47 28.19
N GLU A 171 -11.78 14.04 28.50
CA GLU A 171 -10.46 13.41 28.42
C GLU A 171 -10.39 12.11 29.22
N SER A 172 -10.80 12.10 30.48
CA SER A 172 -10.71 10.92 31.34
C SER A 172 -11.52 9.75 30.78
N ARG A 173 -12.78 10.00 30.40
CA ARG A 173 -13.66 8.99 29.84
C ARG A 173 -13.14 8.48 28.49
N LEU A 174 -12.63 9.38 27.64
CA LEU A 174 -12.04 9.04 26.36
C LEU A 174 -10.83 8.11 26.53
N LEU A 175 -9.90 8.49 27.42
CA LEU A 175 -8.70 7.70 27.67
C LEU A 175 -9.01 6.32 28.28
N GLU A 176 -10.05 6.24 29.12
CA GLU A 176 -10.52 4.97 29.67
C GLU A 176 -11.09 4.06 28.57
N THR A 177 -11.99 4.60 27.73
CA THR A 177 -12.56 3.86 26.58
C THR A 177 -11.49 3.38 25.61
N ILE A 178 -10.49 4.21 25.30
CA ILE A 178 -9.38 3.82 24.43
C ILE A 178 -8.52 2.73 25.05
N ARG A 179 -8.29 2.77 26.37
CA ARG A 179 -7.52 1.71 27.08
C ARG A 179 -8.21 0.36 27.09
N GLU A 180 -9.53 0.34 27.07
CA GLU A 180 -10.32 -0.88 26.97
C GLU A 180 -10.32 -1.47 25.56
N SER A 181 -9.88 -0.71 24.56
CA SER A 181 -9.75 -1.16 23.18
C SER A 181 -8.38 -1.83 23.00
N ASP A 182 -8.38 -3.08 22.59
CA ASP A 182 -7.15 -3.87 22.36
C ASP A 182 -6.79 -3.84 20.87
N GLY A 183 -6.20 -2.74 20.41
CA GLY A 183 -5.86 -2.51 19.02
C GLY A 183 -4.48 -1.96 18.78
N GLY A 184 -4.09 -1.84 17.50
CA GLY A 184 -2.78 -1.32 17.06
C GLY A 184 -2.82 0.06 16.43
N ASP A 185 -4.02 0.61 16.20
CA ASP A 185 -4.21 1.85 15.46
C ASP A 185 -3.91 3.08 16.30
N GLU A 186 -3.23 4.05 15.72
CA GLU A 186 -2.82 5.28 16.40
C GLU A 186 -4.02 6.22 16.63
N VAL A 187 -4.11 6.82 17.82
CA VAL A 187 -5.14 7.83 18.12
C VAL A 187 -4.53 9.23 18.12
N ILE A 188 -5.11 10.11 17.31
CA ILE A 188 -4.74 11.50 17.19
C ILE A 188 -5.91 12.38 17.61
N ILE A 189 -5.69 13.25 18.59
CA ILE A 189 -6.66 14.24 19.04
C ILE A 189 -6.34 15.57 18.37
N TYR A 190 -7.33 16.14 17.70
CA TYR A 190 -7.26 17.47 17.10
C TYR A 190 -8.22 18.42 17.78
N ILE A 191 -7.74 19.56 18.26
CA ILE A 191 -8.51 20.61 18.93
C ILE A 191 -8.57 21.81 18.00
N ALA A 192 -9.78 22.14 17.54
CA ALA A 192 -9.97 23.06 16.42
C ALA A 192 -9.73 24.53 16.78
N ASP A 193 -10.13 24.99 17.98
CA ASP A 193 -9.94 26.35 18.44
C ASP A 193 -8.46 26.74 18.59
N THR A 194 -7.65 25.86 19.15
CA THR A 194 -6.21 26.06 19.35
C THR A 194 -5.35 25.52 18.21
N LYS A 195 -5.94 24.79 17.24
CA LYS A 195 -5.27 24.07 16.16
C LYS A 195 -4.17 23.11 16.67
N GLN A 196 -4.33 22.61 17.89
CA GLN A 196 -3.38 21.70 18.49
C GLN A 196 -3.66 20.25 18.09
N MET A 197 -2.60 19.50 17.87
CA MET A 197 -2.64 18.06 17.66
C MET A 197 -1.90 17.36 18.80
N LYS A 198 -2.52 16.33 19.36
CA LYS A 198 -1.93 15.46 20.39
C LYS A 198 -2.01 14.02 19.92
N LYS A 199 -0.85 13.41 19.64
CA LYS A 199 -0.76 11.99 19.37
C LYS A 199 -0.69 11.24 20.71
N LEU A 200 -1.57 10.29 20.92
CA LEU A 200 -1.55 9.45 22.11
C LEU A 200 -0.43 8.39 21.99
N GLY A 201 0.13 8.00 23.14
CA GLY A 201 1.19 6.97 23.19
C GLY A 201 0.66 5.57 22.86
N ARG A 202 1.58 4.61 22.67
CA ARG A 202 1.26 3.21 22.32
C ARG A 202 0.29 2.47 23.25
N ASN A 203 0.10 2.95 24.46
CA ASN A 203 -0.86 2.38 25.43
C ASN A 203 -2.31 2.85 25.18
N TYR A 204 -2.53 3.67 24.15
CA TYR A 204 -3.80 4.25 23.76
C TYR A 204 -4.01 4.02 22.27
N SER A 205 -4.14 2.77 21.88
CA SER A 205 -4.42 2.35 20.50
C SER A 205 -5.80 1.70 20.42
N VAL A 206 -6.38 1.69 19.23
CA VAL A 206 -7.74 1.15 18.96
C VAL A 206 -7.69 0.16 17.81
N ASN A 207 -8.74 -0.64 17.67
CA ASN A 207 -8.99 -1.53 16.54
C ASN A 207 -9.95 -0.87 15.53
#